data_484372012fb36c1748d8c2905703bb2e
#
_entry.id   484372012fb36c1748d8c2905703bb2e
#
_cell.length_a   1.000
_cell.length_b   1.000
_cell.length_c   1.000
_cell.angle_alpha   90.00
_cell.angle_beta   90.00
_cell.angle_gamma   90.00
#
_symmetry.space_group_name_H-M   'P 1'
#
loop_
_entity.id
_entity.type
_entity.pdbx_description
1 polymer ?
#
loop_
_entity_poly.entity_id
_entity_poly.type
_entity_poly.pdbx_seq_one_letter_code
_entity_poly.pdbx_strand_id
1 'polypeptide(L)'
;MAQKPSIPKGTRDFSPVEMAKRNYIFNTIKDVYALYGFQQIETPAMENLSTLMGKYGEEGDKLLFKILNSGDFLHGMTPDEVANTSTLKLAAKFCEKGLRYDLTVPFARYVVQHREELALPFKRYQIQPVWRADRPQKGRYREFYQCDADVVGSDSLLNEVELMQIVDTVFTKFGVRVCIKVNNRKILTGIAEMIGQADKIVDITVAIDKLDKIGLEAVNAELADNGIPAEAIEKLQPIIQLSGTNAEKLATMKEVLKDSEIGLKGIEETSFILSKLNGLKNEVELDLTLARGLNYYTGAIFEVKALDVQIGSITGGGRYDNLTGIFGMPGLSGVGISFGADRIFDVLNQLDLYPKEAVNGTKILFVNFGEAEANFCLPVLAQLRSEGISAEIYPDSAKMKKQMSYANAKQIPFVALVGESEMAEGKINLKDMTSGEQQLVTPSELIKILK
;
A
#
# COMPACT_ATOMS: atom_id res chain seq x y z
N MET A 1 38.38 -8.64 -13.69
CA MET A 1 37.19 -9.51 -13.60
C MET A 1 35.97 -8.64 -13.73
N ALA A 2 34.98 -9.01 -14.57
CA ALA A 2 33.73 -8.27 -14.66
C ALA A 2 32.97 -8.40 -13.33
N GLN A 3 32.48 -7.30 -12.80
CA GLN A 3 31.68 -7.29 -11.57
C GLN A 3 30.34 -7.98 -11.84
N LYS A 4 29.97 -8.98 -11.04
CA LYS A 4 28.66 -9.62 -11.14
C LYS A 4 27.58 -8.61 -10.75
N PRO A 5 26.61 -8.29 -11.62
CA PRO A 5 25.57 -7.35 -11.29
C PRO A 5 24.71 -7.85 -10.13
N SER A 6 24.31 -6.94 -9.24
CA SER A 6 23.44 -7.23 -8.10
C SER A 6 22.62 -5.99 -7.72
N ILE A 7 21.50 -6.21 -7.07
CA ILE A 7 20.63 -5.14 -6.53
C ILE A 7 20.82 -5.01 -5.01
N PRO A 8 20.50 -3.86 -4.41
CA PRO A 8 20.53 -3.68 -2.97
C PRO A 8 19.64 -4.69 -2.24
N LYS A 9 20.09 -5.17 -1.09
CA LYS A 9 19.32 -6.14 -0.29
C LYS A 9 17.98 -5.52 0.17
N GLY A 10 16.90 -6.21 -0.10
CA GLY A 10 15.53 -5.77 0.27
C GLY A 10 14.83 -4.92 -0.79
N THR A 11 15.46 -4.74 -1.97
CA THR A 11 14.82 -4.21 -3.18
C THR A 11 14.55 -5.32 -4.18
N ARG A 12 13.76 -5.03 -5.23
CA ARG A 12 13.38 -6.03 -6.24
C ARG A 12 13.33 -5.41 -7.63
N ASP A 13 13.72 -6.18 -8.64
CA ASP A 13 13.32 -5.97 -10.02
C ASP A 13 11.95 -6.62 -10.25
N PHE A 14 11.18 -6.10 -11.16
CA PHE A 14 9.89 -6.66 -11.56
C PHE A 14 9.91 -6.95 -13.07
N SER A 15 9.61 -8.18 -13.43
CA SER A 15 9.41 -8.60 -14.81
C SER A 15 8.18 -7.92 -15.44
N PRO A 16 8.04 -7.91 -16.78
CA PRO A 16 6.86 -7.36 -17.44
C PRO A 16 5.53 -7.94 -16.94
N VAL A 17 5.48 -9.24 -16.65
CA VAL A 17 4.30 -9.92 -16.10
C VAL A 17 4.00 -9.44 -14.68
N GLU A 18 5.02 -9.33 -13.84
CA GLU A 18 4.87 -8.81 -12.48
C GLU A 18 4.43 -7.33 -12.49
N MET A 19 4.96 -6.52 -13.43
CA MET A 19 4.50 -5.14 -13.60
C MET A 19 3.05 -5.05 -14.07
N ALA A 20 2.60 -5.93 -14.95
CA ALA A 20 1.20 -6.00 -15.34
C ALA A 20 0.30 -6.30 -14.13
N LYS A 21 0.68 -7.27 -13.29
CA LYS A 21 0.01 -7.59 -12.03
C LYS A 21 -0.01 -6.40 -11.06
N ARG A 22 1.10 -5.69 -10.91
CA ARG A 22 1.20 -4.50 -10.05
C ARG A 22 0.30 -3.37 -10.56
N ASN A 23 0.29 -3.14 -11.88
CA ASN A 23 -0.57 -2.13 -12.50
C ASN A 23 -2.05 -2.45 -12.31
N TYR A 24 -2.45 -3.72 -12.34
CA TYR A 24 -3.81 -4.14 -11.98
C TYR A 24 -4.17 -3.69 -10.55
N ILE A 25 -3.28 -3.88 -9.57
CA ILE A 25 -3.48 -3.42 -8.19
C ILE A 25 -3.62 -1.90 -8.15
N PHE A 26 -2.67 -1.18 -8.75
CA PHE A 26 -2.66 0.29 -8.71
C PHE A 26 -3.89 0.88 -9.38
N ASN A 27 -4.27 0.38 -10.56
CA ASN A 27 -5.42 0.87 -11.30
C ASN A 27 -6.73 0.59 -10.54
N THR A 28 -6.90 -0.61 -9.99
CA THR A 28 -8.09 -0.95 -9.18
C THR A 28 -8.25 -0.02 -7.99
N ILE A 29 -7.17 0.25 -7.24
CA ILE A 29 -7.20 1.16 -6.10
C ILE A 29 -7.46 2.60 -6.56
N LYS A 30 -6.78 3.07 -7.61
CA LYS A 30 -6.96 4.40 -8.20
C LYS A 30 -8.39 4.65 -8.65
N ASP A 31 -9.00 3.68 -9.34
CA ASP A 31 -10.37 3.78 -9.82
C ASP A 31 -11.36 3.89 -8.66
N VAL A 32 -11.13 3.12 -7.57
CA VAL A 32 -11.96 3.22 -6.38
C VAL A 32 -11.78 4.59 -5.71
N TYR A 33 -10.58 5.10 -5.54
CA TYR A 33 -10.35 6.43 -4.98
C TYR A 33 -11.06 7.52 -5.79
N ALA A 34 -11.03 7.43 -7.12
CA ALA A 34 -11.71 8.37 -7.99
C ALA A 34 -13.24 8.36 -7.79
N LEU A 35 -13.86 7.17 -7.57
CA LEU A 35 -15.29 7.05 -7.27
C LEU A 35 -15.69 7.77 -5.98
N TYR A 36 -14.79 7.87 -5.00
CA TYR A 36 -15.03 8.55 -3.73
C TYR A 36 -14.58 10.02 -3.73
N GLY A 37 -14.20 10.56 -4.89
CA GLY A 37 -13.85 11.98 -5.07
C GLY A 37 -12.45 12.35 -4.58
N PHE A 38 -11.55 11.39 -4.40
CA PHE A 38 -10.17 11.67 -4.03
C PHE A 38 -9.37 12.16 -5.25
N GLN A 39 -8.51 13.13 -5.05
CA GLN A 39 -7.66 13.73 -6.08
C GLN A 39 -6.22 13.25 -5.95
N GLN A 40 -5.58 12.95 -7.09
CA GLN A 40 -4.19 12.50 -7.10
C GLN A 40 -3.23 13.65 -6.87
N ILE A 41 -2.27 13.43 -5.95
CA ILE A 41 -1.09 14.28 -5.80
C ILE A 41 0.18 13.41 -5.82
N GLU A 42 1.32 14.07 -5.96
CA GLU A 42 2.64 13.48 -5.75
C GLU A 42 3.52 14.41 -4.92
N THR A 43 4.40 13.83 -4.13
CA THR A 43 5.45 14.55 -3.39
C THR A 43 6.81 13.99 -3.78
N PRO A 44 7.91 14.74 -3.59
CA PRO A 44 9.25 14.24 -3.89
C PRO A 44 9.61 12.97 -3.13
N ALA A 45 10.41 12.09 -3.74
CA ALA A 45 10.97 10.93 -3.06
C ALA A 45 11.96 11.31 -1.95
N MET A 46 12.68 12.42 -2.17
CA MET A 46 13.60 13.02 -1.20
C MET A 46 12.92 14.15 -0.46
N GLU A 47 13.00 14.13 0.85
CA GLU A 47 12.57 15.22 1.74
C GLU A 47 13.77 15.77 2.51
N ASN A 48 13.65 17.00 3.00
CA ASN A 48 14.62 17.50 3.96
C ASN A 48 14.62 16.60 5.20
N LEU A 49 15.80 16.25 5.69
CA LEU A 49 15.90 15.33 6.84
C LEU A 49 15.18 15.90 8.09
N SER A 50 15.15 17.22 8.25
CA SER A 50 14.40 17.92 9.30
C SER A 50 12.88 17.73 9.19
N THR A 51 12.36 17.49 7.98
CA THR A 51 10.94 17.14 7.76
C THR A 51 10.62 15.75 8.28
N LEU A 52 11.56 14.81 8.17
CA LEU A 52 11.37 13.40 8.50
C LEU A 52 11.70 13.05 9.95
N MET A 53 12.81 13.58 10.47
CA MET A 53 13.31 13.25 11.81
C MET A 53 12.35 13.68 12.94
N GLY A 54 12.24 12.83 13.95
CA GLY A 54 11.41 13.08 15.14
C GLY A 54 9.90 12.92 14.90
N LYS A 55 9.47 12.36 13.76
CA LYS A 55 8.05 12.19 13.39
C LYS A 55 7.58 10.75 13.57
N TYR A 56 8.49 9.80 13.54
CA TYR A 56 8.20 8.36 13.54
C TYR A 56 8.56 7.65 14.85
N GLY A 57 9.00 8.42 15.87
CA GLY A 57 9.57 7.90 17.11
C GLY A 57 11.01 7.41 16.91
N GLU A 58 11.67 7.03 18.02
CA GLU A 58 13.09 6.63 17.98
C GLU A 58 13.38 5.43 17.06
N GLU A 59 12.47 4.45 17.03
CA GLU A 59 12.63 3.27 16.19
C GLU A 59 12.49 3.64 14.70
N GLY A 60 11.47 4.43 14.34
CA GLY A 60 11.26 4.88 12.96
C GLY A 60 12.41 5.76 12.45
N ASP A 61 12.95 6.64 13.28
CA ASP A 61 14.09 7.50 12.93
C ASP A 61 15.37 6.71 12.63
N LYS A 62 15.55 5.53 13.25
CA LYS A 62 16.64 4.60 12.94
C LYS A 62 16.48 3.92 11.59
N LEU A 63 15.24 3.81 11.10
CA LEU A 63 14.91 3.16 9.83
C LEU A 63 14.89 4.12 8.63
N LEU A 64 15.12 5.42 8.83
CA LEU A 64 15.22 6.41 7.77
C LEU A 64 16.49 6.20 6.93
N PHE A 65 16.34 6.09 5.60
CA PHE A 65 17.45 6.20 4.68
C PHE A 65 17.90 7.66 4.56
N LYS A 66 19.10 7.94 5.03
CA LYS A 66 19.73 9.25 4.95
C LYS A 66 20.59 9.35 3.69
N ILE A 67 20.52 10.47 2.99
CA ILE A 67 21.25 10.72 1.74
C ILE A 67 22.45 11.60 2.06
N LEU A 68 23.65 11.06 1.82
CA LEU A 68 24.90 11.80 1.97
C LEU A 68 24.91 13.00 1.02
N ASN A 69 25.32 14.17 1.53
CA ASN A 69 25.44 15.38 0.72
C ASN A 69 26.44 15.17 -0.43
N SER A 70 26.10 15.73 -1.59
CA SER A 70 26.95 15.63 -2.78
C SER A 70 28.18 16.54 -2.63
N GLY A 71 29.28 16.18 -3.29
CA GLY A 71 30.52 16.93 -3.26
C GLY A 71 31.38 16.61 -2.04
N ASP A 72 32.11 17.60 -1.54
CA ASP A 72 32.92 17.45 -0.31
C ASP A 72 32.03 17.57 0.94
N PHE A 73 31.46 16.45 1.38
CA PHE A 73 30.58 16.39 2.54
C PHE A 73 31.32 16.58 3.87
N LEU A 74 32.68 16.56 3.88
CA LEU A 74 33.52 16.87 5.03
C LEU A 74 33.90 18.36 5.10
N HIS A 75 33.52 19.14 4.10
CA HIS A 75 33.87 20.57 4.05
C HIS A 75 33.53 21.28 5.38
N GLY A 76 34.52 21.99 5.89
CA GLY A 76 34.39 22.75 7.17
C GLY A 76 34.47 21.89 8.44
N MET A 77 34.88 20.60 8.35
CA MET A 77 35.16 19.77 9.53
C MET A 77 36.62 19.34 9.60
N THR A 78 37.16 19.35 10.78
CA THR A 78 38.51 18.81 11.05
C THR A 78 38.43 17.31 11.34
N PRO A 79 39.51 16.52 11.12
CA PRO A 79 39.56 15.12 11.49
C PRO A 79 39.20 14.85 12.96
N ASP A 80 39.64 15.75 13.88
CA ASP A 80 39.34 15.62 15.30
C ASP A 80 37.87 15.85 15.61
N GLU A 81 37.19 16.78 14.95
CA GLU A 81 35.73 16.96 15.07
C GLU A 81 34.97 15.75 14.59
N VAL A 82 35.40 15.12 13.48
CA VAL A 82 34.80 13.89 12.97
C VAL A 82 34.98 12.75 13.97
N ALA A 83 36.18 12.59 14.51
CA ALA A 83 36.50 11.52 15.47
C ALA A 83 35.76 11.66 16.81
N ASN A 84 35.52 12.89 17.28
CA ASN A 84 34.91 13.16 18.58
C ASN A 84 33.40 13.47 18.52
N THR A 85 32.77 13.46 17.35
CA THR A 85 31.32 13.72 17.19
C THR A 85 30.54 12.40 17.13
N SER A 86 29.44 12.32 17.86
CA SER A 86 28.57 11.12 17.80
C SER A 86 28.03 10.87 16.39
N THR A 87 27.86 9.61 16.02
CA THR A 87 27.36 9.19 14.69
C THR A 87 26.04 9.87 14.30
N LEU A 88 25.13 10.10 15.25
CA LEU A 88 23.86 10.79 14.99
C LEU A 88 24.08 12.27 14.60
N LYS A 89 24.98 12.96 15.29
CA LYS A 89 25.32 14.35 14.97
C LYS A 89 26.08 14.46 13.65
N LEU A 90 26.97 13.51 13.36
CA LEU A 90 27.64 13.43 12.05
C LEU A 90 26.63 13.20 10.93
N ALA A 91 25.71 12.25 11.11
CA ALA A 91 24.66 11.99 10.12
C ALA A 91 23.81 13.23 9.83
N ALA A 92 23.47 14.04 10.85
CA ALA A 92 22.72 15.28 10.66
C ALA A 92 23.53 16.35 9.89
N LYS A 93 24.87 16.38 10.03
CA LYS A 93 25.75 17.31 9.30
C LYS A 93 25.98 16.87 7.84
N PHE A 94 26.12 15.56 7.61
CA PHE A 94 26.46 15.01 6.31
C PHE A 94 25.26 14.71 5.42
N CYS A 95 24.06 14.66 6.00
CA CYS A 95 22.84 14.28 5.32
C CYS A 95 21.76 15.35 5.57
N GLU A 96 21.60 16.27 4.63
CA GLU A 96 20.52 17.27 4.68
C GLU A 96 19.18 16.68 4.22
N LYS A 97 19.21 15.53 3.51
CA LYS A 97 18.07 14.89 2.88
C LYS A 97 17.97 13.43 3.28
N GLY A 98 16.75 12.91 3.22
CA GLY A 98 16.47 11.49 3.38
C GLY A 98 15.41 11.02 2.36
N LEU A 99 15.31 9.70 2.18
CA LEU A 99 14.18 9.13 1.47
C LEU A 99 12.97 9.09 2.38
N ARG A 100 11.80 9.44 1.86
CA ARG A 100 10.56 9.44 2.63
C ARG A 100 10.25 8.03 3.18
N TYR A 101 9.85 7.98 4.43
CA TYR A 101 9.52 6.76 5.17
C TYR A 101 8.08 6.31 4.93
N ASP A 102 7.18 7.28 4.75
CA ASP A 102 5.77 7.13 4.42
C ASP A 102 5.33 8.26 3.47
N LEU A 103 4.05 8.31 3.12
CA LEU A 103 3.47 9.38 2.33
C LEU A 103 2.71 10.41 3.18
N THR A 104 2.46 10.13 4.45
CA THR A 104 1.63 10.97 5.34
C THR A 104 2.39 12.19 5.84
N VAL A 105 3.64 12.05 6.29
CA VAL A 105 4.45 13.20 6.75
C VAL A 105 4.78 14.16 5.58
N PRO A 106 5.20 13.69 4.39
CA PRO A 106 5.32 14.55 3.21
C PRO A 106 4.00 15.23 2.81
N PHE A 107 2.86 14.53 2.97
CA PHE A 107 1.55 15.12 2.73
C PHE A 107 1.22 16.23 3.72
N ALA A 108 1.47 16.06 5.01
CA ALA A 108 1.27 17.11 6.00
C ALA A 108 2.10 18.37 5.68
N ARG A 109 3.37 18.20 5.25
CA ARG A 109 4.21 19.31 4.75
C ARG A 109 3.58 19.96 3.52
N TYR A 110 3.09 19.16 2.55
CA TYR A 110 2.42 19.64 1.36
C TYR A 110 1.18 20.50 1.69
N VAL A 111 0.31 20.03 2.58
CA VAL A 111 -0.89 20.78 3.02
C VAL A 111 -0.52 22.14 3.58
N VAL A 112 0.49 22.22 4.44
CA VAL A 112 0.91 23.48 5.03
C VAL A 112 1.50 24.44 4.00
N GLN A 113 2.28 23.94 3.04
CA GLN A 113 2.88 24.75 1.98
C GLN A 113 1.85 25.29 0.97
N HIS A 114 0.79 24.54 0.72
CA HIS A 114 -0.23 24.86 -0.28
C HIS A 114 -1.58 25.27 0.33
N ARG A 115 -1.60 25.64 1.62
CA ARG A 115 -2.83 25.90 2.37
C ARG A 115 -3.78 26.91 1.72
N GLU A 116 -3.24 27.91 1.03
CA GLU A 116 -4.02 28.94 0.35
C GLU A 116 -4.63 28.48 -0.98
N GLU A 117 -4.14 27.37 -1.53
CA GLU A 117 -4.57 26.78 -2.80
C GLU A 117 -5.57 25.63 -2.61
N LEU A 118 -5.61 25.04 -1.39
CA LEU A 118 -6.43 23.87 -1.09
C LEU A 118 -7.81 24.23 -0.58
N ALA A 119 -8.84 23.69 -1.22
CA ALA A 119 -10.19 23.72 -0.67
C ALA A 119 -10.35 22.64 0.39
N LEU A 120 -10.74 23.01 1.61
CA LEU A 120 -11.00 22.08 2.71
C LEU A 120 -12.50 21.74 2.82
N PRO A 121 -12.88 20.49 3.17
CA PRO A 121 -11.98 19.35 3.37
C PRO A 121 -11.33 18.88 2.08
N PHE A 122 -10.05 18.57 2.15
CA PHE A 122 -9.25 18.10 1.01
C PHE A 122 -9.10 16.60 1.05
N LYS A 123 -9.57 15.91 0.01
CA LYS A 123 -9.43 14.46 -0.21
C LYS A 123 -8.34 14.22 -1.24
N ARG A 124 -7.21 13.66 -0.81
CA ARG A 124 -6.12 13.29 -1.73
C ARG A 124 -5.87 11.80 -1.76
N TYR A 125 -5.36 11.27 -2.86
CA TYR A 125 -4.66 10.00 -2.87
C TYR A 125 -3.28 10.11 -3.50
N GLN A 126 -2.40 9.16 -3.14
CA GLN A 126 -1.02 9.12 -3.60
C GLN A 126 -0.56 7.67 -3.69
N ILE A 127 -0.02 7.27 -4.84
CA ILE A 127 0.50 5.92 -5.08
C ILE A 127 1.95 6.06 -5.48
N GLN A 128 2.85 5.90 -4.52
CA GLN A 128 4.27 6.11 -4.70
C GLN A 128 5.12 5.18 -3.83
N PRO A 129 6.42 4.98 -4.18
CA PRO A 129 7.34 4.19 -3.37
C PRO A 129 7.75 4.92 -2.09
N VAL A 130 8.03 4.15 -1.05
CA VAL A 130 8.60 4.58 0.22
C VAL A 130 9.75 3.67 0.62
N TRP A 131 10.62 4.14 1.53
CA TRP A 131 11.85 3.43 1.87
C TRP A 131 12.03 3.30 3.38
N ARG A 132 12.24 2.07 3.83
CA ARG A 132 12.50 1.76 5.25
C ARG A 132 13.68 0.82 5.37
N ALA A 133 14.63 1.14 6.24
CA ALA A 133 15.82 0.31 6.47
C ALA A 133 15.54 -0.96 7.30
N ASP A 134 14.33 -1.49 7.22
CA ASP A 134 13.90 -2.72 7.87
C ASP A 134 14.79 -3.93 7.52
N ARG A 135 14.81 -4.94 8.40
CA ARG A 135 15.36 -6.24 8.07
C ARG A 135 14.45 -6.93 7.06
N PRO A 136 14.95 -7.21 5.83
CA PRO A 136 14.12 -7.81 4.79
C PRO A 136 13.63 -9.21 5.17
N GLN A 137 12.33 -9.45 4.94
CA GLN A 137 11.68 -10.75 5.07
C GLN A 137 10.46 -10.80 4.14
N LYS A 138 9.79 -11.96 4.00
CA LYS A 138 8.58 -12.09 3.18
C LYS A 138 7.53 -11.03 3.60
N GLY A 139 7.02 -10.26 2.63
CA GLY A 139 6.07 -9.17 2.87
C GLY A 139 6.65 -7.93 3.57
N ARG A 140 7.99 -7.82 3.74
CA ARG A 140 8.65 -6.64 4.30
C ARG A 140 9.92 -6.33 3.49
N TYR A 141 9.84 -5.28 2.70
CA TYR A 141 10.89 -4.82 1.78
C TYR A 141 11.45 -3.48 2.23
N ARG A 142 12.61 -3.11 1.71
CA ARG A 142 13.23 -1.80 1.98
C ARG A 142 12.73 -0.70 1.04
N GLU A 143 12.25 -1.08 -0.13
CA GLU A 143 11.55 -0.24 -1.08
C GLU A 143 10.22 -0.92 -1.41
N PHE A 144 9.11 -0.21 -1.24
CA PHE A 144 7.77 -0.73 -1.49
C PHE A 144 6.78 0.41 -1.77
N TYR A 145 5.66 0.09 -2.39
CA TYR A 145 4.64 1.08 -2.73
C TYR A 145 3.56 1.16 -1.66
N GLN A 146 3.24 2.38 -1.27
CA GLN A 146 2.03 2.71 -0.51
C GLN A 146 1.00 3.34 -1.44
N CYS A 147 -0.27 2.98 -1.25
CA CYS A 147 -1.40 3.58 -1.93
C CYS A 147 -2.25 4.26 -0.85
N ASP A 148 -1.96 5.51 -0.58
CA ASP A 148 -2.55 6.27 0.51
C ASP A 148 -3.74 7.10 0.04
N ALA A 149 -4.78 7.16 0.87
CA ALA A 149 -5.87 8.12 0.75
C ALA A 149 -6.12 8.80 2.09
N ASP A 150 -6.16 10.12 2.08
CA ASP A 150 -6.35 10.94 3.27
C ASP A 150 -7.37 12.05 3.03
N VAL A 151 -8.09 12.39 4.09
CA VAL A 151 -8.97 13.56 4.19
C VAL A 151 -8.42 14.47 5.27
N VAL A 152 -8.18 15.74 4.96
CA VAL A 152 -7.77 16.74 5.95
C VAL A 152 -8.75 17.92 5.98
N GLY A 153 -8.88 18.56 7.15
CA GLY A 153 -9.75 19.72 7.34
C GLY A 153 -11.18 19.36 7.71
N SER A 154 -11.41 18.17 8.30
CA SER A 154 -12.72 17.76 8.82
C SER A 154 -12.58 16.82 10.00
N ASP A 155 -13.31 17.11 11.08
CA ASP A 155 -13.43 16.26 12.27
C ASP A 155 -14.53 15.20 12.14
N SER A 156 -15.28 15.21 11.04
CA SER A 156 -16.42 14.31 10.84
C SER A 156 -15.98 12.85 10.79
N LEU A 157 -16.58 12.01 11.62
CA LEU A 157 -16.37 10.55 11.63
C LEU A 157 -16.95 9.85 10.38
N LEU A 158 -17.68 10.56 9.53
CA LEU A 158 -18.11 10.04 8.22
C LEU A 158 -16.90 9.79 7.31
N ASN A 159 -15.78 10.47 7.53
CA ASN A 159 -14.54 10.21 6.80
C ASN A 159 -13.99 8.82 7.08
N GLU A 160 -14.02 8.37 8.34
CA GLU A 160 -13.65 7.01 8.73
C GLU A 160 -14.58 5.97 8.08
N VAL A 161 -15.88 6.22 8.10
CA VAL A 161 -16.89 5.36 7.46
C VAL A 161 -16.58 5.20 5.98
N GLU A 162 -16.33 6.30 5.27
CA GLU A 162 -16.02 6.31 3.84
C GLU A 162 -14.72 5.56 3.53
N LEU A 163 -13.67 5.76 4.33
CA LEU A 163 -12.40 5.05 4.18
C LEU A 163 -12.55 3.53 4.36
N MET A 164 -13.39 3.08 5.29
CA MET A 164 -13.68 1.64 5.45
C MET A 164 -14.51 1.08 4.31
N GLN A 165 -15.44 1.85 3.74
CA GLN A 165 -16.18 1.47 2.53
C GLN A 165 -15.24 1.35 1.32
N ILE A 166 -14.23 2.23 1.22
CA ILE A 166 -13.17 2.13 0.20
C ILE A 166 -12.40 0.82 0.37
N VAL A 167 -12.01 0.47 1.61
CA VAL A 167 -11.31 -0.79 1.91
C VAL A 167 -12.16 -1.99 1.47
N ASP A 168 -13.43 -2.03 1.88
CA ASP A 168 -14.36 -3.10 1.50
C ASP A 168 -14.52 -3.22 -0.01
N THR A 169 -14.67 -2.09 -0.71
CA THR A 169 -14.82 -2.02 -2.16
C THR A 169 -13.57 -2.56 -2.88
N VAL A 170 -12.38 -2.15 -2.46
CA VAL A 170 -11.11 -2.57 -3.07
C VAL A 170 -10.91 -4.07 -2.92
N PHE A 171 -11.06 -4.62 -1.70
CA PHE A 171 -10.85 -6.06 -1.48
C PHE A 171 -11.95 -6.93 -2.09
N THR A 172 -13.18 -6.42 -2.17
CA THR A 172 -14.26 -7.06 -2.94
C THR A 172 -13.91 -7.17 -4.42
N LYS A 173 -13.35 -6.09 -5.03
CA LYS A 173 -12.91 -6.11 -6.43
C LYS A 173 -11.75 -7.07 -6.66
N PHE A 174 -10.84 -7.21 -5.70
CA PHE A 174 -9.76 -8.19 -5.76
C PHE A 174 -10.20 -9.63 -5.51
N GLY A 175 -11.41 -9.87 -5.00
CA GLY A 175 -11.87 -11.19 -4.58
C GLY A 175 -11.17 -11.72 -3.32
N VAL A 176 -10.56 -10.85 -2.53
CA VAL A 176 -9.86 -11.20 -1.29
C VAL A 176 -10.78 -10.98 -0.09
N ARG A 177 -10.98 -12.01 0.72
CA ARG A 177 -11.71 -11.89 1.99
C ARG A 177 -10.79 -11.28 3.05
N VAL A 178 -11.30 -10.26 3.73
CA VAL A 178 -10.52 -9.55 4.76
C VAL A 178 -11.37 -9.32 6.02
N CYS A 179 -10.67 -9.13 7.15
CA CYS A 179 -11.24 -8.57 8.36
C CYS A 179 -10.66 -7.16 8.56
N ILE A 180 -11.56 -6.17 8.70
CA ILE A 180 -11.24 -4.78 9.01
C ILE A 180 -11.28 -4.64 10.53
N LYS A 181 -10.13 -4.63 11.17
CA LYS A 181 -9.99 -4.41 12.60
C LYS A 181 -10.01 -2.92 12.90
N VAL A 182 -10.78 -2.54 13.90
CA VAL A 182 -10.98 -1.15 14.32
C VAL A 182 -10.70 -1.03 15.80
N ASN A 183 -10.03 0.05 16.21
CA ASN A 183 -9.94 0.48 17.61
C ASN A 183 -9.88 2.02 17.64
N ASN A 184 -9.70 2.58 18.82
CA ASN A 184 -9.54 4.04 19.01
C ASN A 184 -8.48 4.32 20.07
N ARG A 185 -7.56 5.24 19.76
CA ARG A 185 -6.53 5.68 20.69
C ARG A 185 -7.10 6.19 22.03
N LYS A 186 -8.26 6.82 21.99
CA LYS A 186 -8.97 7.31 23.17
C LYS A 186 -9.45 6.17 24.07
N ILE A 187 -9.88 5.04 23.49
CA ILE A 187 -10.21 3.82 24.25
C ILE A 187 -8.96 3.30 24.95
N LEU A 188 -7.84 3.20 24.23
CA LEU A 188 -6.57 2.75 24.79
C LEU A 188 -6.06 3.67 25.91
N THR A 189 -6.23 4.99 25.76
CA THR A 189 -5.92 5.97 26.81
C THR A 189 -6.81 5.74 28.04
N GLY A 190 -8.12 5.56 27.84
CA GLY A 190 -9.06 5.26 28.93
C GLY A 190 -8.73 3.97 29.67
N ILE A 191 -8.28 2.93 28.96
CA ILE A 191 -7.81 1.68 29.57
C ILE A 191 -6.58 1.94 30.46
N ALA A 192 -5.60 2.72 29.97
CA ALA A 192 -4.40 3.07 30.75
C ALA A 192 -4.75 3.90 31.99
N GLU A 193 -5.71 4.84 31.90
CA GLU A 193 -6.25 5.59 33.04
C GLU A 193 -6.92 4.66 34.07
N MET A 194 -7.79 3.75 33.61
CA MET A 194 -8.55 2.83 34.45
C MET A 194 -7.65 1.90 35.28
N ILE A 195 -6.54 1.44 34.68
CA ILE A 195 -5.56 0.62 35.42
C ILE A 195 -4.56 1.46 36.22
N GLY A 196 -4.68 2.80 36.23
CA GLY A 196 -3.81 3.72 36.96
C GLY A 196 -2.40 3.87 36.38
N GLN A 197 -2.25 3.68 35.06
CA GLN A 197 -0.96 3.70 34.37
C GLN A 197 -0.99 4.62 33.13
N ALA A 198 -1.64 5.77 33.22
CA ALA A 198 -1.80 6.72 32.11
C ALA A 198 -0.47 7.19 31.49
N ASP A 199 0.56 7.37 32.29
CA ASP A 199 1.92 7.75 31.89
C ASP A 199 2.66 6.65 31.12
N LYS A 200 2.20 5.40 31.20
CA LYS A 200 2.79 4.22 30.56
C LYS A 200 2.01 3.69 29.35
N ILE A 201 1.12 4.50 28.80
CA ILE A 201 0.27 4.10 27.67
C ILE A 201 1.07 3.54 26.48
N VAL A 202 2.26 4.09 26.20
CA VAL A 202 3.10 3.61 25.09
C VAL A 202 3.59 2.19 25.36
N ASP A 203 4.10 1.93 26.56
CA ASP A 203 4.60 0.60 26.96
C ASP A 203 3.48 -0.44 26.93
N ILE A 204 2.30 -0.07 27.45
CA ILE A 204 1.10 -0.92 27.46
C ILE A 204 0.68 -1.25 26.03
N THR A 205 0.55 -0.25 25.18
CA THR A 205 0.07 -0.43 23.80
C THR A 205 1.06 -1.23 22.94
N VAL A 206 2.35 -1.03 23.12
CA VAL A 206 3.40 -1.79 22.42
C VAL A 206 3.40 -3.26 22.85
N ALA A 207 3.14 -3.57 24.14
CA ALA A 207 3.07 -4.93 24.63
C ALA A 207 1.82 -5.65 24.12
N ILE A 208 0.62 -5.05 24.28
CA ILE A 208 -0.64 -5.69 23.89
C ILE A 208 -0.75 -5.94 22.38
N ASP A 209 -0.14 -5.09 21.54
CA ASP A 209 -0.10 -5.27 20.07
C ASP A 209 0.62 -6.57 19.65
N LYS A 210 1.42 -7.13 20.53
CA LYS A 210 2.14 -8.37 20.27
C LYS A 210 1.35 -9.62 20.64
N LEU A 211 0.15 -9.48 21.25
CA LEU A 211 -0.61 -10.59 21.82
C LEU A 211 -0.81 -11.75 20.84
N ASP A 212 -1.23 -11.45 19.61
CA ASP A 212 -1.41 -12.44 18.53
C ASP A 212 -0.13 -13.22 18.17
N LYS A 213 1.06 -12.66 18.48
CA LYS A 213 2.35 -13.20 18.04
C LYS A 213 3.10 -13.96 19.11
N ILE A 214 3.09 -13.42 20.33
CA ILE A 214 3.91 -13.95 21.43
C ILE A 214 3.09 -14.58 22.54
N GLY A 215 1.75 -14.42 22.51
CA GLY A 215 0.83 -14.95 23.50
C GLY A 215 0.77 -14.17 24.81
N LEU A 216 -0.24 -14.48 25.62
CA LEU A 216 -0.60 -13.72 26.81
C LEU A 216 0.50 -13.70 27.88
N GLU A 217 1.14 -14.85 28.14
CA GLU A 217 2.19 -14.95 29.15
C GLU A 217 3.39 -14.04 28.84
N ALA A 218 3.82 -14.03 27.57
CA ALA A 218 4.93 -13.19 27.14
C ALA A 218 4.56 -11.69 27.16
N VAL A 219 3.31 -11.34 26.81
CA VAL A 219 2.81 -9.96 26.96
C VAL A 219 2.83 -9.52 28.43
N ASN A 220 2.35 -10.37 29.34
CA ASN A 220 2.35 -10.06 30.76
C ASN A 220 3.77 -9.89 31.32
N ALA A 221 4.70 -10.73 30.89
CA ALA A 221 6.12 -10.58 31.24
C ALA A 221 6.71 -9.25 30.75
N GLU A 222 6.43 -8.88 29.49
CA GLU A 222 6.88 -7.60 28.91
C GLU A 222 6.27 -6.40 29.66
N LEU A 223 4.99 -6.45 30.03
CA LEU A 223 4.36 -5.41 30.83
C LEU A 223 5.03 -5.26 32.19
N ALA A 224 5.33 -6.38 32.87
CA ALA A 224 6.03 -6.35 34.15
C ALA A 224 7.47 -5.80 34.02
N ASP A 225 8.20 -6.18 32.98
CA ASP A 225 9.55 -5.69 32.69
C ASP A 225 9.54 -4.18 32.41
N ASN A 226 8.48 -3.66 31.81
CA ASN A 226 8.27 -2.22 31.60
C ASN A 226 7.78 -1.50 32.87
N GLY A 227 7.71 -2.19 34.01
CA GLY A 227 7.36 -1.64 35.32
C GLY A 227 5.87 -1.37 35.51
N ILE A 228 4.99 -2.12 34.83
CA ILE A 228 3.56 -2.11 35.09
C ILE A 228 3.29 -3.01 36.32
N PRO A 229 2.62 -2.51 37.38
CA PRO A 229 2.34 -3.28 38.58
C PRO A 229 1.47 -4.50 38.30
N ALA A 230 1.66 -5.60 39.04
CA ALA A 230 0.90 -6.83 38.87
C ALA A 230 -0.62 -6.62 38.98
N GLU A 231 -1.08 -5.76 39.90
CA GLU A 231 -2.49 -5.40 40.02
C GLU A 231 -3.07 -4.74 38.78
N ALA A 232 -2.27 -3.88 38.09
CA ALA A 232 -2.68 -3.23 36.85
C ALA A 232 -2.73 -4.25 35.71
N ILE A 233 -1.76 -5.19 35.64
CA ILE A 233 -1.76 -6.29 34.68
C ILE A 233 -3.00 -7.17 34.87
N GLU A 234 -3.36 -7.49 36.11
CA GLU A 234 -4.56 -8.30 36.44
C GLU A 234 -5.84 -7.59 35.97
N LYS A 235 -5.98 -6.28 36.20
CA LYS A 235 -7.12 -5.48 35.74
C LYS A 235 -7.21 -5.42 34.21
N LEU A 236 -6.08 -5.51 33.50
CA LEU A 236 -6.02 -5.48 32.03
C LEU A 236 -6.48 -6.80 31.39
N GLN A 237 -6.31 -7.96 32.07
CA GLN A 237 -6.60 -9.27 31.50
C GLN A 237 -8.02 -9.42 30.92
N PRO A 238 -9.12 -9.08 31.61
CA PRO A 238 -10.46 -9.25 31.07
C PRO A 238 -10.73 -8.36 29.86
N ILE A 239 -9.97 -7.29 29.68
CA ILE A 239 -10.10 -6.36 28.55
C ILE A 239 -9.43 -6.93 27.31
N ILE A 240 -8.16 -7.35 27.42
CA ILE A 240 -7.39 -7.86 26.27
C ILE A 240 -7.86 -9.24 25.82
N GLN A 241 -8.61 -9.96 26.64
CA GLN A 241 -9.23 -11.24 26.32
C GLN A 241 -10.72 -11.10 26.00
N LEU A 242 -11.26 -9.87 25.94
CA LEU A 242 -12.68 -9.64 25.71
C LEU A 242 -13.09 -10.15 24.31
N SER A 243 -14.01 -11.09 24.30
CA SER A 243 -14.59 -11.71 23.11
C SER A 243 -16.08 -11.36 22.99
N GLY A 244 -16.67 -11.62 21.83
CA GLY A 244 -18.06 -11.36 21.54
C GLY A 244 -18.26 -10.46 20.34
N THR A 245 -19.50 -10.07 20.09
CA THR A 245 -19.87 -9.14 19.02
C THR A 245 -19.36 -7.72 19.31
N ASN A 246 -19.25 -6.88 18.29
CA ASN A 246 -18.86 -5.49 18.45
C ASN A 246 -19.76 -4.74 19.46
N ALA A 247 -21.08 -5.02 19.43
CA ALA A 247 -22.03 -4.40 20.33
C ALA A 247 -21.80 -4.81 21.79
N GLU A 248 -21.54 -6.09 22.05
CA GLU A 248 -21.22 -6.61 23.39
C GLU A 248 -19.91 -6.03 23.91
N LYS A 249 -18.87 -6.01 23.06
CA LYS A 249 -17.56 -5.41 23.41
C LYS A 249 -17.73 -3.92 23.77
N LEU A 250 -18.47 -3.14 22.95
CA LEU A 250 -18.73 -1.73 23.23
C LEU A 250 -19.52 -1.51 24.52
N ALA A 251 -20.56 -2.33 24.78
CA ALA A 251 -21.35 -2.23 26.01
C ALA A 251 -20.49 -2.51 27.25
N THR A 252 -19.67 -3.56 27.22
CA THR A 252 -18.74 -3.89 28.29
C THR A 252 -17.73 -2.77 28.52
N MET A 253 -17.12 -2.28 27.45
CA MET A 253 -16.11 -1.22 27.55
C MET A 253 -16.69 0.11 28.04
N LYS A 254 -17.95 0.42 27.73
CA LYS A 254 -18.64 1.60 28.24
C LYS A 254 -18.76 1.56 29.76
N GLU A 255 -19.05 0.39 30.35
CA GLU A 255 -19.10 0.22 31.80
C GLU A 255 -17.70 0.25 32.43
N VAL A 256 -16.73 -0.42 31.80
CA VAL A 256 -15.34 -0.46 32.27
C VAL A 256 -14.72 0.95 32.29
N LEU A 257 -15.01 1.78 31.30
CA LEU A 257 -14.44 3.11 31.12
C LEU A 257 -15.33 4.26 31.62
N LYS A 258 -16.37 3.97 32.40
CA LYS A 258 -17.35 4.98 32.86
C LYS A 258 -16.76 6.18 33.59
N ASP A 259 -15.62 5.99 34.24
CA ASP A 259 -14.91 7.03 35.00
C ASP A 259 -13.80 7.72 34.16
N SER A 260 -13.61 7.35 32.89
CA SER A 260 -12.68 7.96 31.94
C SER A 260 -13.43 8.73 30.87
N GLU A 261 -13.40 10.06 30.93
CA GLU A 261 -14.04 10.94 29.93
C GLU A 261 -13.49 10.68 28.52
N ILE A 262 -12.16 10.55 28.38
CA ILE A 262 -11.51 10.26 27.10
C ILE A 262 -11.88 8.86 26.58
N GLY A 263 -11.94 7.87 27.45
CA GLY A 263 -12.35 6.52 27.12
C GLY A 263 -13.79 6.45 26.61
N LEU A 264 -14.73 7.10 27.31
CA LEU A 264 -16.13 7.20 26.87
C LEU A 264 -16.26 7.89 25.51
N LYS A 265 -15.51 8.96 25.26
CA LYS A 265 -15.48 9.63 23.95
C LYS A 265 -15.00 8.67 22.86
N GLY A 266 -13.97 7.87 23.12
CA GLY A 266 -13.49 6.85 22.18
C GLY A 266 -14.55 5.78 21.87
N ILE A 267 -15.32 5.37 22.89
CA ILE A 267 -16.46 4.43 22.73
C ILE A 267 -17.56 5.06 21.85
N GLU A 268 -17.93 6.31 22.09
CA GLU A 268 -18.93 7.02 21.30
C GLU A 268 -18.53 7.13 19.82
N GLU A 269 -17.29 7.54 19.56
CA GLU A 269 -16.75 7.65 18.21
C GLU A 269 -16.75 6.30 17.50
N THR A 270 -16.28 5.26 18.15
CA THR A 270 -16.22 3.90 17.60
C THR A 270 -17.61 3.32 17.37
N SER A 271 -18.53 3.54 18.30
CA SER A 271 -19.93 3.14 18.17
C SER A 271 -20.62 3.85 16.97
N PHE A 272 -20.38 5.15 16.80
CA PHE A 272 -20.87 5.89 15.65
C PHE A 272 -20.37 5.26 14.33
N ILE A 273 -19.07 5.07 14.20
CA ILE A 273 -18.45 4.50 13.00
C ILE A 273 -19.06 3.13 12.70
N LEU A 274 -19.04 2.20 13.65
CA LEU A 274 -19.55 0.84 13.47
C LEU A 274 -21.04 0.81 13.13
N SER A 275 -21.85 1.74 13.68
CA SER A 275 -23.29 1.85 13.37
C SER A 275 -23.60 2.23 11.92
N LYS A 276 -22.63 2.82 11.20
CA LYS A 276 -22.78 3.25 9.79
C LYS A 276 -22.20 2.25 8.78
N LEU A 277 -21.53 1.21 9.23
CA LEU A 277 -20.86 0.23 8.36
C LEU A 277 -21.78 -0.97 8.04
N ASN A 278 -23.08 -0.74 7.87
CA ASN A 278 -24.01 -1.78 7.48
C ASN A 278 -23.87 -2.10 5.98
N GLY A 279 -23.92 -3.37 5.63
CA GLY A 279 -23.94 -3.84 4.25
C GLY A 279 -22.55 -3.98 3.59
N LEU A 280 -21.46 -3.88 4.34
CA LEU A 280 -20.14 -4.26 3.85
C LEU A 280 -20.09 -5.76 3.57
N LYS A 281 -19.27 -6.17 2.61
CA LYS A 281 -19.07 -7.58 2.25
C LYS A 281 -18.03 -8.25 3.13
N ASN A 282 -17.10 -7.47 3.66
CA ASN A 282 -16.05 -7.93 4.54
C ASN A 282 -16.41 -7.69 6.00
N GLU A 283 -15.83 -8.48 6.88
CA GLU A 283 -16.04 -8.40 8.33
C GLU A 283 -15.39 -7.13 8.91
N VAL A 284 -16.07 -6.52 9.89
CA VAL A 284 -15.54 -5.42 10.68
C VAL A 284 -15.54 -5.83 12.15
N GLU A 285 -14.39 -5.83 12.78
CA GLU A 285 -14.18 -6.27 14.16
C GLU A 285 -13.63 -5.13 15.04
N LEU A 286 -14.26 -4.85 16.17
CA LEU A 286 -13.64 -4.09 17.25
C LEU A 286 -12.57 -4.95 17.92
N ASP A 287 -11.31 -4.56 17.76
CA ASP A 287 -10.17 -5.27 18.34
C ASP A 287 -9.46 -4.38 19.36
N LEU A 288 -9.72 -4.61 20.63
CA LEU A 288 -9.16 -3.82 21.74
C LEU A 288 -7.65 -3.99 21.90
N THR A 289 -7.07 -5.00 21.28
CA THR A 289 -5.62 -5.24 21.26
C THR A 289 -4.93 -4.54 20.10
N LEU A 290 -5.68 -4.04 19.11
CA LEU A 290 -5.14 -3.24 18.04
C LEU A 290 -4.63 -1.91 18.60
N ALA A 291 -3.34 -1.82 18.80
CA ALA A 291 -2.68 -0.65 19.36
C ALA A 291 -1.62 -0.07 18.41
N ARG A 292 -1.45 -0.72 17.25
CA ARG A 292 -0.53 -0.32 16.20
C ARG A 292 -0.84 1.03 15.60
N GLY A 293 0.17 1.57 15.05
CA GLY A 293 0.14 2.77 14.25
C GLY A 293 1.35 3.62 14.57
N LEU A 294 1.57 4.60 13.74
CA LEU A 294 2.58 5.62 13.98
C LEU A 294 2.11 6.48 15.16
N ASN A 295 3.04 7.01 15.92
CA ASN A 295 2.75 7.73 17.16
C ASN A 295 1.92 9.02 16.98
N TYR A 296 1.61 9.37 15.74
CA TYR A 296 0.79 10.54 15.43
C TYR A 296 -0.72 10.29 15.40
N TYR A 297 -1.20 9.04 15.51
CA TYR A 297 -2.65 8.77 15.57
C TYR A 297 -3.26 9.20 16.91
N THR A 298 -4.43 9.85 16.83
CA THR A 298 -5.11 10.50 17.96
C THR A 298 -6.53 9.99 18.21
N GLY A 299 -7.13 9.29 17.25
CA GLY A 299 -8.50 8.81 17.28
C GLY A 299 -8.62 7.36 16.79
N ALA A 300 -9.57 7.12 15.89
CA ALA A 300 -9.77 5.81 15.28
C ALA A 300 -8.51 5.29 14.59
N ILE A 301 -8.24 3.99 14.72
CA ILE A 301 -7.15 3.26 14.06
C ILE A 301 -7.71 2.03 13.37
N PHE A 302 -7.13 1.69 12.21
CA PHE A 302 -7.58 0.61 11.36
C PHE A 302 -6.42 -0.31 10.99
N GLU A 303 -6.70 -1.60 10.95
CA GLU A 303 -5.80 -2.60 10.40
C GLU A 303 -6.62 -3.63 9.61
N VAL A 304 -6.15 -4.01 8.42
CA VAL A 304 -6.83 -4.99 7.58
C VAL A 304 -5.97 -6.24 7.45
N LYS A 305 -6.53 -7.37 7.82
CA LYS A 305 -5.90 -8.69 7.70
C LYS A 305 -6.58 -9.51 6.62
N ALA A 306 -5.81 -10.14 5.74
CA ALA A 306 -6.32 -11.17 4.83
C ALA A 306 -6.69 -12.42 5.62
N LEU A 307 -7.85 -13.02 5.33
CA LEU A 307 -8.34 -14.19 6.05
C LEU A 307 -7.78 -15.51 5.51
N ASP A 308 -7.48 -15.57 4.22
CA ASP A 308 -7.08 -16.81 3.55
C ASP A 308 -5.57 -16.95 3.37
N VAL A 309 -4.78 -15.96 3.80
CA VAL A 309 -3.31 -15.95 3.66
C VAL A 309 -2.67 -15.47 4.95
N GLN A 310 -1.69 -16.22 5.44
CA GLN A 310 -0.85 -15.78 6.57
C GLN A 310 0.17 -14.74 6.09
N ILE A 311 -0.19 -13.47 6.25
CA ILE A 311 0.66 -12.32 5.96
C ILE A 311 0.38 -11.23 7.01
N GLY A 312 1.31 -10.31 7.20
CA GLY A 312 1.05 -9.14 8.04
C GLY A 312 -0.05 -8.25 7.46
N SER A 313 -0.47 -7.24 8.21
CA SER A 313 -1.48 -6.27 7.78
C SER A 313 -1.26 -5.79 6.35
N ILE A 314 -2.30 -5.85 5.52
CA ILE A 314 -2.27 -5.45 4.10
C ILE A 314 -2.75 -4.03 3.86
N THR A 315 -3.44 -3.45 4.84
CA THR A 315 -3.88 -2.05 4.87
C THR A 315 -3.88 -1.59 6.31
N GLY A 316 -3.61 -0.32 6.54
CA GLY A 316 -3.68 0.30 7.86
C GLY A 316 -3.93 1.78 7.74
N GLY A 317 -4.38 2.40 8.84
CA GLY A 317 -4.66 3.82 8.86
C GLY A 317 -5.18 4.31 10.20
N GLY A 318 -5.62 5.55 10.23
CA GLY A 318 -6.23 6.15 11.41
C GLY A 318 -6.33 7.67 11.33
N ARG A 319 -6.93 8.25 12.39
CA ARG A 319 -7.08 9.70 12.55
C ARG A 319 -5.84 10.31 13.19
N TYR A 320 -5.44 11.46 12.68
CA TYR A 320 -4.33 12.28 13.18
C TYR A 320 -4.76 13.76 13.21
N ASP A 321 -4.78 14.38 14.40
CA ASP A 321 -5.32 15.74 14.57
C ASP A 321 -4.26 16.84 14.57
N ASN A 322 -3.00 16.51 14.77
CA ASN A 322 -1.93 17.49 14.97
C ASN A 322 -0.72 17.34 14.04
N LEU A 323 -0.81 16.52 13.00
CA LEU A 323 0.33 16.26 12.14
C LEU A 323 0.82 17.53 11.40
N THR A 324 -0.12 18.38 10.95
CA THR A 324 0.20 19.68 10.34
C THR A 324 0.75 20.70 11.33
N GLY A 325 0.46 20.54 12.63
CA GLY A 325 1.00 21.38 13.71
C GLY A 325 2.52 21.34 13.79
N ILE A 326 3.14 20.22 13.42
CA ILE A 326 4.59 20.05 13.34
C ILE A 326 5.22 21.02 12.33
N PHE A 327 4.46 21.44 11.32
CA PHE A 327 4.86 22.38 10.29
C PHE A 327 4.26 23.79 10.48
N GLY A 328 3.78 24.10 11.70
CA GLY A 328 3.29 25.44 12.05
C GLY A 328 1.81 25.69 11.74
N MET A 329 1.02 24.64 11.45
CA MET A 329 -0.41 24.74 11.23
C MET A 329 -1.18 23.79 12.18
N PRO A 330 -1.31 24.14 13.47
CA PRO A 330 -2.04 23.31 14.44
C PRO A 330 -3.56 23.31 14.18
N GLY A 331 -4.25 22.29 14.72
CA GLY A 331 -5.72 22.24 14.72
C GLY A 331 -6.37 21.77 13.40
N LEU A 332 -5.59 21.22 12.47
CA LEU A 332 -6.14 20.62 11.26
C LEU A 332 -6.22 19.10 11.44
N SER A 333 -7.43 18.61 11.61
CA SER A 333 -7.68 17.17 11.70
C SER A 333 -7.52 16.48 10.36
N GLY A 334 -7.00 15.25 10.39
CA GLY A 334 -6.87 14.40 9.23
C GLY A 334 -7.13 12.93 9.58
N VAL A 335 -7.56 12.16 8.60
CA VAL A 335 -7.72 10.72 8.68
C VAL A 335 -7.34 10.09 7.36
N GLY A 336 -6.66 8.95 7.39
CA GLY A 336 -6.24 8.30 6.16
C GLY A 336 -6.02 6.80 6.31
N ILE A 337 -5.91 6.15 5.16
CA ILE A 337 -5.58 4.74 5.01
C ILE A 337 -4.44 4.56 4.00
N SER A 338 -3.70 3.49 4.15
CA SER A 338 -2.62 3.09 3.25
C SER A 338 -2.75 1.62 2.88
N PHE A 339 -2.93 1.31 1.59
CA PHE A 339 -2.82 -0.05 1.08
C PHE A 339 -1.35 -0.39 0.81
N GLY A 340 -0.89 -1.51 1.36
CA GLY A 340 0.44 -2.05 1.10
C GLY A 340 0.46 -2.85 -0.20
N ALA A 341 0.72 -2.20 -1.33
CA ALA A 341 0.61 -2.81 -2.66
C ALA A 341 1.44 -4.10 -2.81
N ASP A 342 2.63 -4.14 -2.22
CA ASP A 342 3.51 -5.30 -2.30
C ASP A 342 3.00 -6.51 -1.51
N ARG A 343 2.32 -6.29 -0.38
CA ARG A 343 1.65 -7.37 0.36
C ARG A 343 0.38 -7.85 -0.35
N ILE A 344 -0.39 -6.94 -0.93
CA ILE A 344 -1.54 -7.28 -1.77
C ILE A 344 -1.09 -8.09 -2.98
N PHE A 345 0.04 -7.72 -3.60
CA PHE A 345 0.64 -8.48 -4.69
C PHE A 345 0.96 -9.93 -4.27
N ASP A 346 1.56 -10.11 -3.09
CA ASP A 346 1.87 -11.44 -2.56
C ASP A 346 0.59 -12.24 -2.26
N VAL A 347 -0.48 -11.62 -1.72
CA VAL A 347 -1.78 -12.25 -1.46
C VAL A 347 -2.44 -12.71 -2.77
N LEU A 348 -2.55 -11.83 -3.75
CA LEU A 348 -3.17 -12.15 -5.04
C LEU A 348 -2.42 -13.24 -5.80
N ASN A 349 -1.08 -13.27 -5.72
CA ASN A 349 -0.27 -14.35 -6.28
C ASN A 349 -0.52 -15.69 -5.57
N GLN A 350 -0.60 -15.69 -4.23
CA GLN A 350 -0.80 -16.91 -3.46
C GLN A 350 -2.20 -17.51 -3.68
N LEU A 351 -3.20 -16.67 -3.91
CA LEU A 351 -4.60 -17.08 -4.14
C LEU A 351 -4.95 -17.24 -5.62
N ASP A 352 -4.03 -16.94 -6.53
CA ASP A 352 -4.24 -16.96 -8.00
C ASP A 352 -5.45 -16.14 -8.47
N LEU A 353 -5.59 -14.92 -7.92
CA LEU A 353 -6.75 -14.05 -8.14
C LEU A 353 -6.56 -12.98 -9.24
N TYR A 354 -5.46 -13.02 -9.99
CA TYR A 354 -5.29 -12.09 -11.09
C TYR A 354 -6.17 -12.46 -12.30
N PRO A 355 -6.95 -11.52 -12.85
CA PRO A 355 -7.64 -11.74 -14.11
C PRO A 355 -6.64 -12.06 -15.23
N LYS A 356 -6.96 -13.02 -16.09
CA LYS A 356 -6.08 -13.41 -17.21
C LYS A 356 -5.73 -12.21 -18.10
N GLU A 357 -6.71 -11.34 -18.32
CA GLU A 357 -6.58 -10.13 -19.14
C GLU A 357 -5.62 -9.12 -18.54
N ALA A 358 -5.51 -9.05 -17.21
CA ALA A 358 -4.61 -8.15 -16.52
C ALA A 358 -3.13 -8.50 -16.70
N VAL A 359 -2.83 -9.74 -17.08
CA VAL A 359 -1.47 -10.27 -17.20
C VAL A 359 -1.02 -10.34 -18.65
N ASN A 360 -1.96 -10.32 -19.59
CA ASN A 360 -1.67 -10.41 -21.01
C ASN A 360 -1.13 -9.08 -21.56
N GLY A 361 0.09 -9.15 -22.13
CA GLY A 361 0.71 -8.04 -22.83
C GLY A 361 0.15 -7.87 -24.24
N THR A 362 0.92 -8.31 -25.24
CA THR A 362 0.50 -8.30 -26.66
C THR A 362 -0.59 -9.35 -26.91
N LYS A 363 -1.74 -8.95 -27.51
CA LYS A 363 -2.81 -9.88 -27.86
C LYS A 363 -2.50 -10.70 -29.10
N ILE A 364 -1.81 -10.11 -30.09
CA ILE A 364 -1.53 -10.79 -31.35
C ILE A 364 -0.13 -10.43 -31.88
N LEU A 365 0.58 -11.43 -32.39
CA LEU A 365 1.83 -11.30 -33.13
C LEU A 365 1.60 -11.57 -34.61
N PHE A 366 1.96 -10.66 -35.48
CA PHE A 366 2.06 -10.89 -36.91
C PHE A 366 3.44 -11.47 -37.25
N VAL A 367 3.44 -12.59 -37.96
CA VAL A 367 4.68 -13.20 -38.47
C VAL A 367 5.18 -12.39 -39.67
N ASN A 368 6.47 -12.12 -39.67
CA ASN A 368 7.12 -11.44 -40.78
C ASN A 368 7.83 -12.44 -41.69
N PHE A 369 7.27 -12.68 -42.86
CA PHE A 369 7.84 -13.56 -43.89
C PHE A 369 8.77 -12.77 -44.86
N GLY A 370 8.54 -11.45 -45.02
CA GLY A 370 9.28 -10.60 -45.93
C GLY A 370 8.72 -9.18 -46.00
N GLU A 371 9.26 -8.38 -46.88
CA GLU A 371 8.88 -6.98 -47.03
C GLU A 371 7.44 -6.82 -47.53
N ALA A 372 7.03 -7.66 -48.48
CA ALA A 372 5.69 -7.60 -49.08
C ALA A 372 4.59 -7.91 -48.03
N GLU A 373 4.79 -8.97 -47.28
CA GLU A 373 3.88 -9.38 -46.21
C GLU A 373 3.85 -8.36 -45.07
N ALA A 374 5.03 -7.81 -44.68
CA ALA A 374 5.11 -6.75 -43.69
C ALA A 374 4.33 -5.51 -44.13
N ASN A 375 4.47 -5.07 -45.38
CA ASN A 375 3.74 -3.93 -45.91
C ASN A 375 2.24 -4.14 -45.96
N PHE A 376 1.75 -5.37 -46.18
CA PHE A 376 0.35 -5.73 -46.07
C PHE A 376 -0.15 -5.68 -44.61
N CYS A 377 0.66 -6.15 -43.69
CA CYS A 377 0.27 -6.23 -42.25
C CYS A 377 0.26 -4.87 -41.57
N LEU A 378 1.09 -3.92 -41.95
CA LEU A 378 1.23 -2.62 -41.28
C LEU A 378 -0.09 -1.82 -41.17
N PRO A 379 -0.93 -1.69 -42.21
CA PRO A 379 -2.24 -1.03 -42.11
C PRO A 379 -3.18 -1.74 -41.14
N VAL A 380 -3.19 -3.08 -41.13
CA VAL A 380 -4.00 -3.88 -40.21
C VAL A 380 -3.55 -3.66 -38.76
N LEU A 381 -2.24 -3.65 -38.52
CA LEU A 381 -1.68 -3.35 -37.21
C LEU A 381 -2.07 -1.93 -36.71
N ALA A 382 -2.04 -0.95 -37.61
CA ALA A 382 -2.47 0.41 -37.30
C ALA A 382 -3.96 0.45 -36.90
N GLN A 383 -4.81 -0.29 -37.61
CA GLN A 383 -6.22 -0.39 -37.32
C GLN A 383 -6.49 -1.11 -35.98
N LEU A 384 -5.83 -2.24 -35.70
CA LEU A 384 -5.94 -2.93 -34.41
C LEU A 384 -5.55 -2.01 -33.25
N ARG A 385 -4.44 -1.29 -33.39
CA ARG A 385 -3.96 -0.35 -32.36
C ARG A 385 -4.91 0.83 -32.14
N SER A 386 -5.54 1.35 -33.19
CA SER A 386 -6.56 2.41 -33.07
C SER A 386 -7.83 1.95 -32.33
N GLU A 387 -8.12 0.64 -32.37
CA GLU A 387 -9.20 -0.01 -31.64
C GLU A 387 -8.80 -0.45 -30.20
N GLY A 388 -7.60 -0.06 -29.74
CA GLY A 388 -7.09 -0.41 -28.42
C GLY A 388 -6.56 -1.83 -28.26
N ILE A 389 -6.37 -2.56 -29.38
CA ILE A 389 -5.86 -3.93 -29.38
C ILE A 389 -4.34 -3.91 -29.47
N SER A 390 -3.67 -4.50 -28.47
CA SER A 390 -2.22 -4.63 -28.44
C SER A 390 -1.73 -5.62 -29.48
N ALA A 391 -1.03 -5.15 -30.51
CA ALA A 391 -0.57 -5.93 -31.62
C ALA A 391 0.89 -5.56 -32.00
N GLU A 392 1.69 -6.56 -32.31
CA GLU A 392 3.07 -6.40 -32.79
C GLU A 392 3.34 -7.24 -34.04
N ILE A 393 4.31 -6.83 -34.83
CA ILE A 393 4.89 -7.63 -35.91
C ILE A 393 6.31 -8.02 -35.51
N TYR A 394 6.72 -9.25 -35.84
CA TYR A 394 8.10 -9.65 -35.61
C TYR A 394 9.04 -8.79 -36.48
N PRO A 395 10.06 -8.16 -35.90
CA PRO A 395 10.79 -7.10 -36.61
C PRO A 395 11.59 -7.59 -37.83
N ASP A 396 12.14 -8.82 -37.74
CA ASP A 396 12.99 -9.36 -38.79
C ASP A 396 12.27 -10.43 -39.60
N SER A 397 12.53 -10.53 -40.89
CA SER A 397 12.18 -11.72 -41.65
C SER A 397 13.02 -12.90 -41.16
N ALA A 398 12.39 -13.82 -40.46
CA ALA A 398 13.03 -14.96 -39.81
C ALA A 398 12.22 -16.24 -40.00
N LYS A 399 12.88 -17.40 -39.80
CA LYS A 399 12.22 -18.70 -39.88
C LYS A 399 11.00 -18.74 -38.95
N MET A 400 9.87 -19.26 -39.43
CA MET A 400 8.61 -19.42 -38.69
C MET A 400 8.84 -19.95 -37.26
N LYS A 401 9.65 -20.99 -37.11
CA LYS A 401 9.94 -21.59 -35.81
C LYS A 401 10.47 -20.61 -34.77
N LYS A 402 11.33 -19.66 -35.18
CA LYS A 402 11.89 -18.63 -34.29
C LYS A 402 10.81 -17.66 -33.84
N GLN A 403 9.94 -17.23 -34.72
CA GLN A 403 8.84 -16.30 -34.44
C GLN A 403 7.76 -16.93 -33.57
N MET A 404 7.43 -18.21 -33.83
CA MET A 404 6.52 -18.98 -32.98
C MET A 404 7.07 -19.21 -31.56
N SER A 405 8.40 -19.46 -31.45
CA SER A 405 9.04 -19.58 -30.14
C SER A 405 9.00 -18.25 -29.37
N TYR A 406 9.13 -17.12 -30.06
CA TYR A 406 8.97 -15.81 -29.45
C TYR A 406 7.54 -15.58 -28.95
N ALA A 407 6.53 -15.89 -29.76
CA ALA A 407 5.13 -15.80 -29.34
C ALA A 407 4.84 -16.65 -28.11
N ASN A 408 5.33 -17.89 -28.07
CA ASN A 408 5.19 -18.78 -26.91
C ASN A 408 5.91 -18.22 -25.68
N ALA A 409 7.14 -17.75 -25.82
CA ALA A 409 7.91 -17.19 -24.71
C ALA A 409 7.25 -15.95 -24.09
N LYS A 410 6.58 -15.14 -24.88
CA LYS A 410 5.80 -13.97 -24.46
C LYS A 410 4.35 -14.31 -24.09
N GLN A 411 3.94 -15.56 -24.21
CA GLN A 411 2.56 -16.01 -23.96
C GLN A 411 1.51 -15.22 -24.77
N ILE A 412 1.86 -14.86 -26.01
CA ILE A 412 0.95 -14.16 -26.91
C ILE A 412 -0.15 -15.15 -27.35
N PRO A 413 -1.43 -14.86 -27.10
CA PRO A 413 -2.51 -15.82 -27.32
C PRO A 413 -2.82 -16.08 -28.80
N PHE A 414 -2.56 -15.09 -29.68
CA PHE A 414 -2.86 -15.22 -31.10
C PHE A 414 -1.65 -14.90 -31.98
N VAL A 415 -1.53 -15.63 -33.09
CA VAL A 415 -0.54 -15.37 -34.14
C VAL A 415 -1.22 -15.22 -35.47
N ALA A 416 -0.92 -14.13 -36.17
CA ALA A 416 -1.37 -13.87 -37.53
C ALA A 416 -0.32 -14.35 -38.52
N LEU A 417 -0.73 -15.21 -39.42
CA LEU A 417 0.07 -15.74 -40.53
C LEU A 417 -0.47 -15.14 -41.82
N VAL A 418 0.34 -14.41 -42.54
CA VAL A 418 -0.03 -13.77 -43.81
C VAL A 418 1.05 -14.09 -44.84
N GLY A 419 0.75 -14.92 -45.77
CA GLY A 419 1.56 -15.24 -46.93
C GLY A 419 0.91 -14.75 -48.23
N GLU A 420 1.46 -15.14 -49.39
CA GLU A 420 0.99 -14.70 -50.70
C GLU A 420 -0.51 -15.01 -50.91
N SER A 421 -1.00 -16.18 -50.44
CA SER A 421 -2.38 -16.56 -50.56
C SER A 421 -3.33 -15.69 -49.75
N GLU A 422 -2.96 -15.40 -48.53
CA GLU A 422 -3.75 -14.53 -47.64
C GLU A 422 -3.78 -13.09 -48.13
N MET A 423 -2.64 -12.58 -48.65
CA MET A 423 -2.58 -11.25 -49.28
C MET A 423 -3.50 -11.17 -50.50
N ALA A 424 -3.50 -12.19 -51.39
CA ALA A 424 -4.34 -12.21 -52.57
C ALA A 424 -5.83 -12.19 -52.23
N GLU A 425 -6.26 -12.82 -51.12
CA GLU A 425 -7.64 -12.83 -50.64
C GLU A 425 -7.98 -11.63 -49.74
N GLY A 426 -6.99 -10.81 -49.35
CA GLY A 426 -7.21 -9.73 -48.38
C GLY A 426 -7.55 -10.22 -46.95
N LYS A 427 -7.10 -11.41 -46.59
CA LYS A 427 -7.41 -12.10 -45.33
C LYS A 427 -6.15 -12.38 -44.52
N ILE A 428 -6.37 -12.87 -43.30
CA ILE A 428 -5.34 -13.18 -42.31
C ILE A 428 -5.64 -14.58 -41.78
N ASN A 429 -4.68 -15.47 -41.80
CA ASN A 429 -4.79 -16.76 -41.13
C ASN A 429 -4.46 -16.56 -39.63
N LEU A 430 -5.50 -16.53 -38.80
CA LEU A 430 -5.41 -16.35 -37.35
C LEU A 430 -5.24 -17.71 -36.68
N LYS A 431 -4.14 -17.87 -35.97
CA LYS A 431 -3.87 -19.05 -35.15
C LYS A 431 -4.07 -18.74 -33.67
N ASP A 432 -4.93 -19.48 -33.00
CA ASP A 432 -5.01 -19.52 -31.54
C ASP A 432 -3.86 -20.37 -30.98
N MET A 433 -3.03 -19.81 -30.12
CA MET A 433 -1.85 -20.47 -29.57
C MET A 433 -2.18 -21.45 -28.44
N THR A 434 -3.39 -21.38 -27.89
CA THR A 434 -3.85 -22.26 -26.80
C THR A 434 -4.50 -23.53 -27.37
N SER A 435 -5.44 -23.37 -28.27
CA SER A 435 -6.14 -24.50 -28.93
C SER A 435 -5.39 -25.10 -30.12
N GLY A 436 -4.53 -24.29 -30.76
CA GLY A 436 -3.85 -24.61 -32.00
C GLY A 436 -4.74 -24.48 -33.25
N GLU A 437 -5.99 -24.08 -33.10
CA GLU A 437 -6.94 -23.87 -34.20
C GLU A 437 -6.50 -22.68 -35.05
N GLN A 438 -6.84 -22.80 -36.36
CA GLN A 438 -6.57 -21.76 -37.34
C GLN A 438 -7.84 -21.42 -38.11
N GLN A 439 -8.03 -20.12 -38.37
CA GLN A 439 -9.18 -19.65 -39.16
C GLN A 439 -8.75 -18.48 -40.06
N LEU A 440 -9.33 -18.45 -41.26
CA LEU A 440 -9.08 -17.38 -42.21
C LEU A 440 -10.10 -16.26 -42.00
N VAL A 441 -9.64 -15.08 -41.61
CA VAL A 441 -10.49 -13.94 -41.20
C VAL A 441 -10.13 -12.67 -41.97
N THR A 442 -11.09 -11.81 -42.17
CA THR A 442 -10.84 -10.42 -42.64
C THR A 442 -10.31 -9.53 -41.51
N PRO A 443 -9.67 -8.40 -41.80
CA PRO A 443 -9.25 -7.44 -40.74
C PRO A 443 -10.38 -7.00 -39.80
N SER A 444 -11.61 -6.86 -40.34
CA SER A 444 -12.78 -6.48 -39.54
C SER A 444 -13.28 -7.60 -38.60
N GLU A 445 -13.19 -8.84 -39.04
CA GLU A 445 -13.48 -10.01 -38.21
C GLU A 445 -12.42 -10.22 -37.15
N LEU A 446 -11.14 -10.03 -37.51
CA LEU A 446 -10.02 -10.07 -36.56
C LEU A 446 -10.23 -9.11 -35.38
N ILE A 447 -10.63 -7.87 -35.67
CA ILE A 447 -10.92 -6.86 -34.62
C ILE A 447 -12.02 -7.36 -33.68
N LYS A 448 -13.09 -7.97 -34.21
CA LYS A 448 -14.20 -8.48 -33.41
C LYS A 448 -13.79 -9.65 -32.51
N ILE A 449 -12.89 -10.51 -33.00
CA ILE A 449 -12.39 -11.67 -32.25
C ILE A 449 -11.46 -11.21 -31.12
N LEU A 450 -10.69 -10.16 -31.34
CA LEU A 450 -9.69 -9.69 -30.40
C LEU A 450 -10.20 -8.64 -29.37
N LYS A 451 -11.41 -8.10 -29.57
CA LYS A 451 -12.08 -7.23 -28.59
C LYS A 451 -12.66 -8.03 -27.43
#